data_fe5468e38b56285513176a209c99b7a5
#
_entry.id   fe5468e38b56285513176a209c99b7a5
#
_cell.length_a   1.000
_cell.length_b   1.000
_cell.length_c   1.000
_cell.angle_alpha   90.00
_cell.angle_beta   90.00
_cell.angle_gamma   90.00
#
_symmetry.space_group_name_H-M   'P 1'
#
loop_
_entity.id
_entity.type
_entity.pdbx_description
1 polymer ?
#
loop_
_entity_poly.entity_id
_entity_poly.type
_entity_poly.pdbx_seq_one_letter_code
_entity_poly.pdbx_strand_id
1 'polypeptide(L)'
;MNFNSIMKIFLPKDRVFFQLFEEVAEHVHEMGIKLKEMVNEPDADVRANILAQIENLEHKNDELTHSIFTELGRNFITPFDREDIHYLASSLDDIADYI
;
A
#
# COMPACT_ATOMS: atom_id res chain seq x y z
N MET A 1 -0.64 19.58 -10.45
CA MET A 1 0.34 18.57 -10.90
C MET A 1 -0.14 17.20 -10.46
N ASN A 2 -0.30 16.26 -11.38
CA ASN A 2 -0.73 14.91 -11.02
C ASN A 2 0.48 14.02 -10.70
N PHE A 3 0.24 12.81 -10.20
CA PHE A 3 1.28 11.87 -9.81
C PHE A 3 2.20 11.52 -10.99
N ASN A 4 1.64 11.30 -12.18
CA ASN A 4 2.42 10.97 -13.38
C ASN A 4 3.40 12.08 -13.77
N SER A 5 3.00 13.34 -13.62
CA SER A 5 3.90 14.48 -13.89
C SER A 5 5.05 14.54 -12.90
N ILE A 6 4.79 14.24 -11.64
CA ILE A 6 5.82 14.16 -10.59
C ILE A 6 6.80 13.02 -10.91
N MET A 7 6.29 11.87 -11.33
CA MET A 7 7.09 10.69 -11.62
C MET A 7 8.09 10.90 -12.75
N LYS A 8 7.80 11.78 -13.71
CA LYS A 8 8.70 12.08 -14.83
C LYS A 8 9.98 12.80 -14.40
N ILE A 9 9.99 13.39 -13.20
CA ILE A 9 11.15 14.11 -12.66
C ILE A 9 12.20 13.13 -12.14
N PHE A 10 11.79 11.92 -11.75
CA PHE A 10 12.67 10.94 -11.11
C PHE A 10 13.27 9.95 -12.11
N LEU A 11 14.39 9.34 -11.72
CA LEU A 11 15.00 8.24 -12.47
C LEU A 11 14.06 7.02 -12.45
N PRO A 12 14.16 6.13 -13.45
CA PRO A 12 13.27 4.95 -13.52
C PRO A 12 13.25 4.09 -12.26
N LYS A 13 14.40 3.89 -11.61
CA LYS A 13 14.48 3.11 -10.38
C LYS A 13 13.74 3.78 -9.21
N ASP A 14 13.76 5.12 -9.17
CA ASP A 14 13.06 5.88 -8.15
C ASP A 14 11.55 5.83 -8.38
N ARG A 15 11.13 5.79 -9.65
CA ARG A 15 9.72 5.67 -10.02
C ARG A 15 9.09 4.38 -9.51
N VAL A 16 9.86 3.28 -9.46
CA VAL A 16 9.38 1.99 -8.96
C VAL A 16 8.93 2.13 -7.50
N PHE A 17 9.72 2.80 -6.65
CA PHE A 17 9.34 3.02 -5.27
C PHE A 17 8.06 3.84 -5.14
N PHE A 18 7.95 4.93 -5.89
CA PHE A 18 6.76 5.77 -5.84
C PHE A 18 5.51 5.02 -6.32
N GLN A 19 5.65 4.21 -7.37
CA GLN A 19 4.54 3.39 -7.86
C GLN A 19 4.09 2.37 -6.83
N LEU A 20 5.03 1.70 -6.16
CA LEU A 20 4.71 0.72 -5.13
C LEU A 20 4.01 1.38 -3.93
N PHE A 21 4.51 2.53 -3.48
CA PHE A 21 3.87 3.27 -2.39
C PHE A 21 2.48 3.75 -2.77
N GLU A 22 2.30 4.22 -4.02
CA GLU A 22 0.98 4.63 -4.50
C GLU A 22 -0.01 3.46 -4.45
N GLU A 23 0.39 2.29 -4.91
CA GLU A 23 -0.47 1.11 -4.89
C GLU A 23 -0.83 0.68 -3.47
N VAL A 24 0.13 0.73 -2.55
CA VAL A 24 -0.14 0.43 -1.14
C VAL A 24 -1.15 1.43 -0.57
N ALA A 25 -0.96 2.70 -0.84
CA ALA A 25 -1.86 3.75 -0.35
C ALA A 25 -3.27 3.59 -0.92
N GLU A 26 -3.40 3.23 -2.18
CA GLU A 26 -4.70 2.95 -2.81
C GLU A 26 -5.40 1.77 -2.14
N HIS A 27 -4.69 0.69 -1.84
CA HIS A 27 -5.26 -0.47 -1.16
C HIS A 27 -5.68 -0.12 0.27
N VAL A 28 -4.88 0.65 1.00
CA VAL A 28 -5.25 1.10 2.35
C VAL A 28 -6.50 1.96 2.31
N HIS A 29 -6.59 2.87 1.35
CA HIS A 29 -7.77 3.71 1.16
C HIS A 29 -9.02 2.86 0.88
N GLU A 30 -8.91 1.89 -0.01
CA GLU A 30 -10.01 0.98 -0.35
C GLU A 30 -10.43 0.13 0.85
N MET A 31 -9.46 -0.37 1.63
CA MET A 31 -9.75 -1.09 2.87
C MET A 31 -10.54 -0.23 3.86
N GLY A 32 -10.18 1.06 3.97
CA GLY A 32 -10.90 2.00 4.82
C GLY A 32 -12.35 2.19 4.39
N ILE A 33 -12.58 2.32 3.08
CA ILE A 33 -13.93 2.41 2.52
C ILE A 33 -14.73 1.14 2.83
N LYS A 34 -14.11 -0.03 2.63
CA LYS A 34 -14.75 -1.32 2.91
C LYS A 34 -15.06 -1.50 4.39
N LEU A 35 -14.17 -1.04 5.27
CA LEU A 35 -14.41 -1.08 6.70
C LEU A 35 -15.63 -0.25 7.08
N LYS A 36 -15.75 0.95 6.52
CA LYS A 36 -16.92 1.81 6.76
C LYS A 36 -18.20 1.13 6.29
N GLU A 37 -18.18 0.51 5.11
CA GLU A 37 -19.32 -0.25 4.61
C GLU A 37 -19.69 -1.39 5.57
N MET A 38 -18.69 -2.13 6.07
CA MET A 38 -18.88 -3.27 6.93
C MET A 38 -19.55 -2.88 8.25
N VAL A 39 -19.09 -1.78 8.89
CA VAL A 39 -19.64 -1.35 10.18
C VAL A 39 -21.05 -0.79 10.06
N ASN A 40 -21.46 -0.38 8.87
CA ASN A 40 -22.80 0.14 8.60
C ASN A 40 -23.75 -0.92 8.02
N GLU A 41 -23.24 -2.13 7.74
CA GLU A 41 -24.04 -3.19 7.12
C GLU A 41 -24.73 -4.04 8.19
N PRO A 42 -26.09 -4.12 8.18
CA PRO A 42 -26.82 -4.93 9.15
C PRO A 42 -26.82 -6.44 8.86
N ASP A 43 -26.61 -6.84 7.60
CA ASP A 43 -26.64 -8.25 7.21
C ASP A 43 -25.29 -8.92 7.49
N ALA A 44 -25.31 -10.00 8.29
CA ALA A 44 -24.11 -10.72 8.68
C ALA A 44 -23.40 -11.38 7.49
N ASP A 45 -24.14 -11.89 6.51
CA ASP A 45 -23.54 -12.53 5.35
C ASP A 45 -22.85 -11.52 4.45
N VAL A 46 -23.44 -10.33 4.30
CA VAL A 46 -22.82 -9.24 3.54
C VAL A 46 -21.56 -8.75 4.26
N ARG A 47 -21.60 -8.60 5.59
CA ARG A 47 -20.40 -8.23 6.36
C ARG A 47 -19.28 -9.22 6.17
N ALA A 48 -19.57 -10.53 6.20
CA ALA A 48 -18.56 -11.56 5.99
C ALA A 48 -17.92 -11.46 4.60
N ASN A 49 -18.70 -11.15 3.59
CA ASN A 49 -18.18 -10.94 2.23
C ASN A 49 -17.29 -9.71 2.14
N ILE A 50 -17.67 -8.62 2.78
CA ILE A 50 -16.85 -7.40 2.84
C ILE A 50 -15.52 -7.69 3.56
N LEU A 51 -15.57 -8.42 4.67
CA LEU A 51 -14.37 -8.81 5.39
C LEU A 51 -13.41 -9.61 4.50
N ALA A 52 -13.93 -10.55 3.71
CA ALA A 52 -13.12 -11.32 2.76
C ALA A 52 -12.45 -10.42 1.72
N GLN A 53 -13.12 -9.35 1.28
CA GLN A 53 -12.53 -8.37 0.36
C GLN A 53 -11.41 -7.58 1.04
N ILE A 54 -11.57 -7.20 2.30
CA ILE A 54 -10.54 -6.52 3.08
C ILE A 54 -9.31 -7.42 3.24
N GLU A 55 -9.50 -8.68 3.57
CA GLU A 55 -8.42 -9.65 3.70
C GLU A 55 -7.65 -9.83 2.40
N ASN A 56 -8.34 -9.85 1.26
CA ASN A 56 -7.69 -9.93 -0.05
C ASN A 56 -6.83 -8.70 -0.34
N LEU A 57 -7.30 -7.52 0.01
CA LEU A 57 -6.52 -6.28 -0.14
C LEU A 57 -5.29 -6.29 0.78
N GLU A 58 -5.44 -6.79 1.99
CA GLU A 58 -4.33 -6.94 2.94
C GLU A 58 -3.25 -7.86 2.38
N HIS A 59 -3.62 -9.02 1.80
CA HIS A 59 -2.67 -9.92 1.16
C HIS A 59 -1.94 -9.27 -0.01
N LYS A 60 -2.65 -8.49 -0.82
CA LYS A 60 -2.02 -7.75 -1.92
C LYS A 60 -1.01 -6.73 -1.39
N ASN A 61 -1.33 -6.06 -0.28
CA ASN A 61 -0.41 -5.11 0.34
C ASN A 61 0.82 -5.81 0.92
N ASP A 62 0.70 -7.00 1.47
CA ASP A 62 1.85 -7.79 1.92
C ASP A 62 2.81 -8.07 0.76
N GLU A 63 2.29 -8.44 -0.41
CA GLU A 63 3.10 -8.66 -1.60
C GLU A 63 3.79 -7.38 -2.07
N LEU A 64 3.08 -6.25 -2.03
CA LEU A 64 3.65 -4.95 -2.41
C LEU A 64 4.75 -4.52 -1.44
N THR A 65 4.55 -4.71 -0.14
CA THR A 65 5.56 -4.41 0.88
C THR A 65 6.81 -5.25 0.66
N HIS A 66 6.63 -6.53 0.34
CA HIS A 66 7.75 -7.42 0.00
C HIS A 66 8.50 -6.91 -1.25
N SER A 67 7.78 -6.44 -2.25
CA SER A 67 8.37 -5.86 -3.46
C SER A 67 9.19 -4.61 -3.15
N ILE A 68 8.70 -3.76 -2.25
CA ILE A 68 9.43 -2.56 -1.80
C ILE A 68 10.76 -2.97 -1.17
N PHE A 69 10.76 -3.93 -0.27
CA PHE A 69 11.98 -4.41 0.38
C PHE A 69 12.95 -5.07 -0.61
N THR A 70 12.41 -5.79 -1.60
CA THR A 70 13.22 -6.38 -2.66
C THR A 70 13.93 -5.30 -3.48
N GLU A 71 13.21 -4.24 -3.86
CA GLU A 71 13.79 -3.13 -4.62
C GLU A 71 14.84 -2.37 -3.81
N LEU A 72 14.66 -2.23 -2.49
CA LEU A 72 15.68 -1.64 -1.61
C LEU A 72 16.97 -2.44 -1.64
N GLY A 73 16.90 -3.76 -1.74
CA GLY A 73 18.07 -4.62 -1.84
C GLY A 73 18.82 -4.49 -3.16
N ARG A 74 18.15 -4.01 -4.21
CA ARG A 74 18.74 -3.87 -5.54
C ARG A 74 19.37 -2.51 -5.78
N ASN A 75 18.95 -1.48 -5.06
CA ASN A 75 19.34 -0.09 -5.32
C ASN A 75 20.05 0.50 -4.12
N PHE A 76 21.25 1.07 -4.36
CA PHE A 76 22.00 1.76 -3.33
C PHE A 76 21.54 3.19 -3.13
N ILE A 77 21.08 3.84 -4.21
CA ILE A 77 20.62 5.23 -4.18
C ILE A 77 19.13 5.27 -4.41
N THR A 78 18.40 5.86 -3.45
CA THR A 78 16.96 6.07 -3.53
C THR A 78 16.65 7.54 -3.30
N PRO A 79 15.45 8.05 -3.67
CA PRO A 79 15.07 9.43 -3.40
C PRO A 79 14.94 9.72 -1.91
N PHE A 80 14.82 8.68 -1.10
CA PHE A 80 14.74 8.75 0.35
C PHE A 80 15.86 7.92 0.97
N ASP A 81 16.19 8.20 2.22
CA ASP A 81 17.05 7.34 3.00
C ASP A 81 16.45 5.93 3.06
N ARG A 82 17.30 4.90 2.94
CA ARG A 82 16.85 3.51 2.98
C ARG A 82 16.06 3.20 4.25
N GLU A 83 16.53 3.71 5.40
CA GLU A 83 15.83 3.50 6.67
C GLU A 83 14.45 4.14 6.68
N ASP A 84 14.33 5.34 6.08
CA ASP A 84 13.06 6.03 5.97
C ASP A 84 12.07 5.25 5.10
N ILE A 85 12.54 4.65 4.01
CA ILE A 85 11.70 3.82 3.15
C ILE A 85 11.25 2.57 3.89
N HIS A 86 12.15 1.90 4.62
CA HIS A 86 11.79 0.76 5.45
C HIS A 86 10.74 1.12 6.50
N TYR A 87 10.93 2.25 7.16
CA TYR A 87 9.99 2.72 8.16
C TYR A 87 8.62 3.00 7.55
N LEU A 88 8.59 3.70 6.42
CA LEU A 88 7.34 4.02 5.73
C LEU A 88 6.61 2.75 5.28
N ALA A 89 7.32 1.82 4.65
CA ALA A 89 6.71 0.57 4.19
C ALA A 89 6.14 -0.24 5.35
N SER A 90 6.89 -0.37 6.45
CA SER A 90 6.43 -1.08 7.64
C SER A 90 5.23 -0.40 8.28
N SER A 91 5.20 0.93 8.31
CA SER A 91 4.08 1.69 8.88
C SER A 91 2.81 1.52 8.06
N LEU A 92 2.91 1.52 6.74
CA LEU A 92 1.76 1.30 5.85
C LEU A 92 1.23 -0.13 6.00
N ASP A 93 2.11 -1.11 6.13
CA ASP A 93 1.73 -2.50 6.35
C ASP A 93 1.00 -2.66 7.69
N ASP A 94 1.51 -2.03 8.75
CA ASP A 94 0.87 -2.04 10.06
C ASP A 94 -0.53 -1.43 10.02
N ILE A 95 -0.71 -0.32 9.30
CA ILE A 95 -2.03 0.30 9.12
C ILE A 95 -2.99 -0.67 8.43
N ALA A 96 -2.52 -1.35 7.38
CA ALA A 96 -3.32 -2.34 6.66
C ALA A 96 -3.73 -3.50 7.56
N ASP A 97 -2.81 -3.98 8.41
CA ASP A 97 -3.08 -5.09 9.34
C ASP A 97 -4.13 -4.71 10.39
N TYR A 98 -4.20 -3.44 10.79
CA TYR A 98 -5.16 -2.97 11.78
C TYR A 98 -6.56 -2.70 11.19
N ILE A 99 -6.68 -2.53 9.90
CA ILE A 99 -7.97 -2.35 9.25
C ILE A 99 -8.70 -3.68 9.12
#